data_13ea797f25ccc309c98afdccdd93b995
#
_entry.id   13ea797f25ccc309c98afdccdd93b995
#
_cell.length_a   1.000
_cell.length_b   1.000
_cell.length_c   1.000
_cell.angle_alpha   90.00
_cell.angle_beta   90.00
_cell.angle_gamma   90.00
#
_symmetry.space_group_name_H-M   'P 1'
#
loop_
_entity.id
_entity.type
_entity.pdbx_description
1 polymer ?
#
loop_
_entity_poly.entity_id
_entity_poly.type
_entity_poly.pdbx_seq_one_letter_code
_entity_poly.pdbx_strand_id
1 'polypeptide(L)'
;MGERDPRIDAYIAKAEPFARPILEQLRARVHEACPDADETIKWGMPFFVSAGAPLCHMAAFKRHAAFGFWRHVEVMGGERPAEGMGSFGKLASLDDLPAKRTLATLLKRAATLNAS
;
A
#
# COMPACT_ATOMS: atom_id res chain seq x y z
N MET A 1 -3.05 -13.72 12.29
CA MET A 1 -3.14 -13.20 10.93
C MET A 1 -4.02 -11.97 10.90
N GLY A 2 -3.67 -11.02 10.05
CA GLY A 2 -4.44 -9.82 9.89
C GLY A 2 -5.78 -10.07 9.20
N GLU A 3 -6.75 -9.24 9.50
CA GLU A 3 -8.09 -9.38 8.93
C GLU A 3 -8.22 -8.65 7.60
N ARG A 4 -8.83 -9.31 6.62
CA ARG A 4 -9.14 -8.70 5.33
C ARG A 4 -10.50 -8.04 5.40
N ASP A 5 -10.64 -6.95 4.66
CA ASP A 5 -11.88 -6.16 4.63
C ASP A 5 -12.54 -6.31 3.26
N PRO A 6 -13.78 -6.83 3.19
CA PRO A 6 -14.46 -7.00 1.91
C PRO A 6 -14.71 -5.69 1.17
N ARG A 7 -14.67 -4.55 1.86
CA ARG A 7 -14.78 -3.25 1.20
C ARG A 7 -13.60 -2.99 0.27
N ILE A 8 -12.43 -3.59 0.57
CA ILE A 8 -11.26 -3.48 -0.31
C ILE A 8 -11.47 -4.32 -1.56
N ASP A 9 -12.09 -5.50 -1.46
CA ASP A 9 -12.47 -6.27 -2.63
C ASP A 9 -13.37 -5.44 -3.55
N ALA A 10 -14.36 -4.75 -2.96
CA ALA A 10 -15.25 -3.89 -3.72
C ALA A 10 -14.51 -2.70 -4.34
N TYR A 11 -13.58 -2.11 -3.61
CA TYR A 11 -12.77 -1.00 -4.12
C TYR A 11 -11.99 -1.44 -5.37
N ILE A 12 -11.33 -2.58 -5.28
CA ILE A 12 -10.55 -3.12 -6.41
C ILE A 12 -11.47 -3.43 -7.60
N ALA A 13 -12.64 -4.02 -7.34
CA ALA A 13 -13.59 -4.36 -8.40
C ALA A 13 -14.09 -3.12 -9.16
N LYS A 14 -14.17 -1.99 -8.48
CA LYS A 14 -14.62 -0.73 -9.08
C LYS A 14 -13.51 0.08 -9.72
N ALA A 15 -12.25 -0.31 -9.49
CA ALA A 15 -11.11 0.41 -10.06
C ALA A 15 -11.03 0.22 -11.58
N GLU A 16 -10.34 1.13 -12.24
CA GLU A 16 -10.08 0.99 -13.66
C GLU A 16 -9.39 -0.35 -13.95
N PRO A 17 -9.66 -1.00 -15.10
CA PRO A 17 -9.10 -2.33 -15.38
C PRO A 17 -7.58 -2.43 -15.23
N PHE A 18 -6.84 -1.38 -15.64
CA PHE A 18 -5.39 -1.41 -15.52
C PHE A 18 -4.93 -1.45 -14.05
N ALA A 19 -5.70 -0.82 -13.17
CA ALA A 19 -5.32 -0.68 -11.77
C ALA A 19 -5.62 -1.94 -10.94
N ARG A 20 -6.58 -2.75 -11.37
CA ARG A 20 -6.97 -3.93 -10.59
C ARG A 20 -5.83 -4.88 -10.29
N PRO A 21 -5.02 -5.32 -11.27
CA PRO A 21 -3.90 -6.20 -10.96
C PRO A 21 -2.83 -5.53 -10.11
N ILE A 22 -2.65 -4.21 -10.27
CA ILE A 22 -1.70 -3.46 -9.44
C ILE A 22 -2.14 -3.50 -7.99
N LEU A 23 -3.40 -3.18 -7.71
CA LEU A 23 -3.94 -3.17 -6.35
C LEU A 23 -3.94 -4.56 -5.73
N GLU A 24 -4.29 -5.59 -6.51
CA GLU A 24 -4.27 -6.96 -6.02
C GLU A 24 -2.86 -7.41 -5.64
N GLN A 25 -1.88 -7.03 -6.46
CA GLN A 25 -0.49 -7.38 -6.20
C GLN A 25 0.04 -6.65 -4.96
N LEU A 26 -0.27 -5.37 -4.82
CA LEU A 26 0.12 -4.61 -3.63
C LEU A 26 -0.48 -5.21 -2.37
N ARG A 27 -1.77 -5.54 -2.40
CA ARG A 27 -2.46 -6.18 -1.29
C ARG A 27 -1.77 -7.49 -0.89
N ALA A 28 -1.47 -8.33 -1.87
CA ALA A 28 -0.79 -9.60 -1.62
C ALA A 28 0.58 -9.39 -0.99
N ARG A 29 1.35 -8.45 -1.49
CA ARG A 29 2.69 -8.18 -0.97
C ARG A 29 2.67 -7.64 0.45
N VAL A 30 1.67 -6.82 0.79
CA VAL A 30 1.52 -6.32 2.16
C VAL A 30 1.30 -7.49 3.11
N HIS A 31 0.39 -8.40 2.78
CA HIS A 31 0.10 -9.54 3.65
C HIS A 31 1.23 -10.56 3.70
N GLU A 32 1.99 -10.71 2.63
CA GLU A 32 3.17 -11.58 2.65
C GLU A 32 4.26 -11.05 3.57
N ALA A 33 4.51 -9.75 3.53
CA ALA A 33 5.55 -9.13 4.35
C ALA A 33 5.09 -8.88 5.78
N CYS A 34 3.81 -8.57 5.96
CA CYS A 34 3.22 -8.20 7.24
C CYS A 34 1.94 -9.01 7.45
N PRO A 35 2.05 -10.31 7.81
CA PRO A 35 0.87 -11.17 7.91
C PRO A 35 -0.16 -10.70 8.94
N ASP A 36 0.26 -9.90 9.92
CA ASP A 36 -0.63 -9.40 10.96
C ASP A 36 -1.29 -8.06 10.60
N ALA A 37 -1.01 -7.52 9.43
CA ALA A 37 -1.62 -6.25 9.02
C ALA A 37 -3.12 -6.44 8.80
N ASP A 38 -3.92 -5.54 9.37
CA ASP A 38 -5.36 -5.50 9.17
C ASP A 38 -5.71 -4.54 8.06
N GLU A 39 -6.79 -4.83 7.34
CA GLU A 39 -7.30 -3.97 6.28
C GLU A 39 -8.45 -3.12 6.77
N THR A 40 -8.55 -1.91 6.25
CA THR A 40 -9.68 -1.02 6.51
C THR A 40 -9.82 -0.02 5.37
N ILE A 41 -10.88 0.77 5.42
CA ILE A 41 -11.08 1.90 4.50
C ILE A 41 -11.02 3.18 5.32
N LYS A 42 -10.17 4.11 4.88
CA LYS A 42 -10.10 5.47 5.45
C LYS A 42 -10.05 6.46 4.30
N TRP A 43 -10.81 7.51 4.43
CA TRP A 43 -10.90 8.56 3.40
C TRP A 43 -11.18 7.99 2.01
N GLY A 44 -12.00 6.93 1.97
CA GLY A 44 -12.44 6.33 0.72
C GLY A 44 -11.38 5.47 0.03
N MET A 45 -10.28 5.12 0.69
CA MET A 45 -9.23 4.29 0.08
C MET A 45 -8.77 3.16 1.01
N PRO A 46 -8.21 2.09 0.45
CA PRO A 46 -7.68 1.00 1.26
C PRO A 46 -6.50 1.42 2.12
N PHE A 47 -6.58 1.10 3.42
CA PHE A 47 -5.50 1.27 4.38
C PHE A 47 -5.14 -0.07 5.00
N PHE A 48 -3.87 -0.24 5.33
CA PHE A 48 -3.36 -1.38 6.07
C PHE A 48 -2.85 -0.86 7.40
N VAL A 49 -3.22 -1.54 8.48
CA VAL A 49 -2.94 -1.11 9.86
C VAL A 49 -2.08 -2.16 10.54
N SER A 50 -1.06 -1.73 11.26
CA SER A 50 -0.18 -2.63 12.02
C SER A 50 0.13 -1.99 13.36
N ALA A 51 0.08 -2.78 14.43
CA ALA A 51 0.35 -2.29 15.80
C ALA A 51 -0.50 -1.07 16.17
N GLY A 52 -1.76 -1.05 15.72
CA GLY A 52 -2.71 0.00 16.07
C GLY A 52 -2.53 1.32 15.32
N ALA A 53 -1.67 1.36 14.31
CA ALA A 53 -1.41 2.58 13.54
C ALA A 53 -1.40 2.29 12.04
N PRO A 54 -1.70 3.29 11.19
CA PRO A 54 -1.62 3.08 9.76
C PRO A 54 -0.21 2.68 9.33
N LEU A 55 -0.13 1.66 8.48
CA LEU A 55 1.12 1.15 7.92
C LEU A 55 1.35 1.75 6.55
N CYS A 56 0.38 1.57 5.68
CA CYS A 56 0.43 2.04 4.30
C CYS A 56 -0.97 2.10 3.73
N HIS A 57 -1.08 2.69 2.56
CA HIS A 57 -2.35 2.82 1.86
C HIS A 57 -2.12 2.71 0.36
N MET A 58 -3.20 2.45 -0.36
CA MET A 58 -3.17 2.44 -1.81
C MET A 58 -4.42 3.12 -2.37
N ALA A 59 -4.33 3.59 -3.61
CA ALA A 59 -5.45 4.24 -4.26
C ALA A 59 -5.38 4.01 -5.76
N ALA A 60 -6.52 4.04 -6.42
CA ALA A 60 -6.59 3.97 -7.87
C ALA A 60 -7.28 5.22 -8.39
N PHE A 61 -6.69 5.80 -9.41
CA PHE A 61 -7.21 6.96 -10.11
C PHE A 61 -7.47 6.59 -11.56
N LYS A 62 -7.92 7.55 -12.36
CA LYS A 62 -8.29 7.26 -13.74
C LYS A 62 -7.13 6.75 -14.59
N ARG A 63 -5.92 7.25 -14.37
CA ARG A 63 -4.76 6.96 -15.21
C ARG A 63 -3.56 6.39 -14.47
N HIS A 64 -3.64 6.28 -13.17
CA HIS A 64 -2.55 5.71 -12.38
C HIS A 64 -3.09 5.19 -11.04
N ALA A 65 -2.32 4.31 -10.43
CA ALA A 65 -2.53 3.90 -9.05
C ALA A 65 -1.39 4.47 -8.21
N ALA A 66 -1.57 4.48 -6.90
CA ALA A 66 -0.56 4.98 -5.98
C ALA A 66 -0.49 4.08 -4.75
N PHE A 67 0.68 4.01 -4.15
CA PHE A 67 0.92 3.30 -2.90
C PHE A 67 1.80 4.19 -2.03
N GLY A 68 1.43 4.37 -0.76
CA GLY A 68 2.20 5.20 0.13
C GLY A 68 2.34 4.59 1.51
N PHE A 69 3.51 4.81 2.13
CA PHE A 69 3.71 4.49 3.53
C PHE A 69 3.20 5.64 4.39
N TRP A 70 2.52 5.31 5.49
CA TRP A 70 2.07 6.34 6.42
C TRP A 70 3.24 7.16 6.97
N ARG A 71 4.33 6.45 7.32
CA ARG A 71 5.57 7.08 7.76
C ARG A 71 6.58 7.14 6.60
N HIS A 72 6.17 7.74 5.49
CA HIS A 72 6.96 7.76 4.27
C HIS A 72 8.42 8.19 4.50
N VAL A 73 8.62 9.31 5.19
CA VAL A 73 9.96 9.87 5.39
C VAL A 73 10.86 8.89 6.13
N GLU A 74 10.35 8.28 7.19
CA GLU A 74 11.13 7.34 8.00
C GLU A 74 11.42 6.04 7.26
N VAL A 75 10.46 5.56 6.46
CA VAL A 75 10.59 4.31 5.73
C VAL A 75 11.49 4.47 4.50
N MET A 76 11.32 5.55 3.76
CA MET A 76 11.99 5.75 2.48
C MET A 76 13.31 6.51 2.57
N GLY A 77 13.69 6.95 3.75
CA GLY A 77 15.01 7.57 3.94
C GLY A 77 15.03 9.09 3.86
N GLY A 78 13.93 9.74 4.16
CA GLY A 78 13.91 11.19 4.37
C GLY A 78 13.41 12.05 3.24
N GLU A 79 13.05 11.48 2.10
CA GLU A 79 12.48 12.25 1.00
C GLU A 79 10.97 12.25 1.05
N ARG A 80 10.37 13.42 0.82
CA ARG A 80 8.92 13.52 0.75
C ARG A 80 8.46 13.07 -0.64
N PRO A 81 7.29 12.39 -0.72
CA PRO A 81 6.76 12.01 -2.02
C PRO A 81 6.32 13.26 -2.80
N ALA A 82 6.37 13.18 -4.12
CA ALA A 82 5.73 14.18 -4.94
C ALA A 82 4.23 14.15 -4.65
N GLU A 83 3.60 15.32 -4.65
CA GLU A 83 2.19 15.43 -4.32
C GLU A 83 1.32 14.53 -5.21
N GLY A 84 0.46 13.74 -4.58
CA GLY A 84 -0.46 12.85 -5.28
C GLY A 84 0.16 11.60 -5.88
N MET A 85 1.44 11.36 -5.67
CA MET A 85 2.13 10.24 -6.32
C MET A 85 2.45 9.06 -5.42
N GLY A 86 2.30 9.19 -4.09
CA GLY A 86 2.67 8.13 -3.16
C GLY A 86 4.16 7.90 -3.08
N SER A 87 4.56 6.77 -2.50
CA SER A 87 5.97 6.48 -2.22
C SER A 87 6.77 6.03 -3.43
N PHE A 88 6.12 5.55 -4.48
CA PHE A 88 6.78 5.00 -5.67
C PHE A 88 6.38 5.72 -6.96
N GLY A 89 5.80 6.90 -6.84
CA GLY A 89 5.33 7.63 -8.00
C GLY A 89 4.05 7.03 -8.60
N LYS A 90 3.75 7.41 -9.82
CA LYS A 90 2.54 6.93 -10.51
C LYS A 90 2.74 5.49 -11.00
N LEU A 91 1.80 4.62 -10.65
CA LEU A 91 1.84 3.22 -11.04
C LEU A 91 0.79 2.99 -12.13
N ALA A 92 1.24 2.76 -13.36
CA ALA A 92 0.34 2.57 -14.50
C ALA A 92 0.33 1.12 -14.99
N SER A 93 1.29 0.31 -14.57
CA SER A 93 1.37 -1.11 -14.94
C SER A 93 2.07 -1.88 -13.83
N LEU A 94 2.02 -3.21 -13.91
CA LEU A 94 2.72 -4.06 -12.94
C LEU A 94 4.24 -3.84 -12.97
N ASP A 95 4.77 -3.43 -14.13
CA ASP A 95 6.20 -3.17 -14.27
C ASP A 95 6.66 -1.95 -13.47
N ASP A 96 5.73 -1.07 -13.10
CA ASP A 96 6.04 0.11 -12.31
C ASP A 96 6.20 -0.19 -10.83
N LEU A 97 5.80 -1.39 -10.39
CA LEU A 97 5.94 -1.77 -9.00
C LEU A 97 7.41 -2.01 -8.65
N PRO A 98 7.83 -1.65 -7.42
CA PRO A 98 9.18 -1.98 -6.97
C PRO A 98 9.36 -3.50 -6.91
N ALA A 99 10.63 -3.95 -6.93
CA ALA A 99 10.93 -5.37 -6.79
C ALA A 99 10.30 -5.91 -5.50
N LYS A 100 9.82 -7.14 -5.56
CA LYS A 100 9.17 -7.78 -4.41
C LYS A 100 10.02 -7.73 -3.15
N ARG A 101 11.33 -8.02 -3.28
CA ARG A 101 12.27 -7.98 -2.15
C ARG A 101 12.39 -6.57 -1.57
N THR A 102 12.50 -5.57 -2.44
CA THR A 102 12.60 -4.18 -2.01
C THR A 102 11.35 -3.75 -1.24
N LEU A 103 10.20 -4.05 -1.78
CA LEU A 103 8.94 -3.69 -1.12
C LEU A 103 8.77 -4.43 0.21
N ALA A 104 9.13 -5.71 0.27
CA ALA A 104 9.06 -6.48 1.50
C ALA A 104 9.96 -5.88 2.59
N THR A 105 11.17 -5.46 2.24
CA THR A 105 12.09 -4.83 3.18
C THR A 105 11.51 -3.54 3.73
N LEU A 106 10.93 -2.71 2.86
CA LEU A 106 10.33 -1.44 3.27
C LEU A 106 9.08 -1.66 4.14
N LEU A 107 8.26 -2.64 3.80
CA LEU A 107 7.07 -2.97 4.58
C LEU A 107 7.44 -3.45 5.98
N LYS A 108 8.47 -4.28 6.10
CA LYS A 108 8.93 -4.76 7.40
C LYS A 108 9.51 -3.62 8.23
N ARG A 109 10.20 -2.68 7.60
CA ARG A 109 10.71 -1.49 8.27
C ARG A 109 9.55 -0.64 8.81
N ALA A 110 8.53 -0.45 7.98
CA ALA A 110 7.35 0.31 8.38
C ALA A 110 6.63 -0.35 9.57
N ALA A 111 6.49 -1.67 9.54
CA ALA A 111 5.86 -2.41 10.64
C ALA A 111 6.67 -2.29 11.93
N THR A 112 8.00 -2.35 11.84
CA THR A 112 8.89 -2.20 12.98
C THR A 112 8.75 -0.81 13.59
N LEU A 113 8.67 0.23 12.75
CA LEU A 113 8.46 1.60 13.23
C LEU A 113 7.13 1.75 13.97
N ASN A 114 6.08 1.12 13.45
CA ASN A 114 4.77 1.18 14.11
C ASN A 114 4.77 0.46 15.46
N ALA A 115 5.58 -0.58 15.61
CA ALA A 115 5.64 -1.38 16.82
C ALA A 115 6.54 -0.79 17.90
N SER A 116 7.34 0.21 17.57
CA SER A 116 8.28 0.80 18.51
C SER A 116 7.68 1.95 19.32
#